data_ede03e727e9d77714ba18ffd72420354
#
_entry.id   ede03e727e9d77714ba18ffd72420354
#
_cell.length_a   1.000
_cell.length_b   1.000
_cell.length_c   1.000
_cell.angle_alpha   90.00
_cell.angle_beta   90.00
_cell.angle_gamma   90.00
#
_symmetry.space_group_name_H-M   'P 1'
#
loop_
_entity.id
_entity.type
_entity.pdbx_description
1 polymer ?
#
loop_
_entity_poly.entity_id
_entity_poly.type
_entity_poly.pdbx_seq_one_letter_code
_entity_poly.pdbx_strand_id
1 'polypeptide(L)'
;PICGTRRTHYKLLSEEPVFVEKPRISITGATRKKILELFDFRDAFTGASISSTPEIDHKEPWTRMEQDIDDSLLSPEEIKEHFQLLTREHNLLKDRACGKCKESNIRTPFLGIPFWYEGDSTYCGTCRGCGWYDGVKWREELSKHIK
;
A
#
# COMPACT_ATOMS: atom_id res chain seq x y z
N PRO A 1 10.42 11.11 19.19
CA PRO A 1 9.14 11.81 19.10
C PRO A 1 8.00 10.83 19.29
N ILE A 2 7.08 11.19 20.16
CA ILE A 2 5.87 10.41 20.34
C ILE A 2 4.97 10.75 19.15
N CYS A 3 4.74 9.79 18.28
CA CYS A 3 3.73 9.93 17.24
C CYS A 3 2.38 10.13 17.93
N GLY A 4 1.80 11.32 17.80
CA GLY A 4 0.46 11.60 18.26
C GLY A 4 -0.54 10.76 17.45
N THR A 5 -0.78 9.53 17.87
CA THR A 5 -1.84 8.72 17.30
C THR A 5 -3.17 9.37 17.66
N ARG A 6 -3.89 9.92 16.69
CA ARG A 6 -5.31 10.19 16.86
C ARG A 6 -6.01 8.85 17.10
N ARG A 7 -6.20 8.51 18.35
CA ARG A 7 -7.06 7.38 18.71
C ARG A 7 -8.50 7.85 18.63
N THR A 8 -9.24 7.32 17.69
CA THR A 8 -10.68 7.46 17.66
C THR A 8 -11.23 6.57 18.78
N HIS A 9 -11.72 7.17 19.84
CA HIS A 9 -12.39 6.44 20.91
C HIS A 9 -13.84 6.22 20.50
N TYR A 10 -14.23 4.99 20.28
CA TYR A 10 -15.63 4.62 20.11
C TYR A 10 -16.22 4.29 21.48
N LYS A 11 -17.30 4.97 21.85
CA LYS A 11 -18.11 4.58 23.01
C LYS A 11 -19.03 3.45 22.55
N LEU A 12 -18.82 2.26 23.08
CA LEU A 12 -19.72 1.14 22.84
C LEU A 12 -21.10 1.47 23.40
N LEU A 13 -22.11 1.47 22.54
CA LEU A 13 -23.52 1.66 22.93
C LEU A 13 -24.21 0.34 23.27
N SER A 14 -23.54 -0.80 23.00
CA SER A 14 -23.97 -2.15 23.36
C SER A 14 -22.77 -3.01 23.74
N GLU A 15 -23.00 -4.03 24.55
CA GLU A 15 -21.95 -4.99 24.96
C GLU A 15 -21.54 -5.97 23.87
N GLU A 16 -22.27 -6.00 22.75
CA GLU A 16 -21.94 -6.87 21.63
C GLU A 16 -21.05 -6.13 20.61
N PRO A 17 -19.91 -6.71 20.20
CA PRO A 17 -19.07 -6.13 19.17
C PRO A 17 -19.79 -6.17 17.82
N VAL A 18 -20.14 -5.01 17.28
CA VAL A 18 -20.64 -4.89 15.92
C VAL A 18 -19.42 -4.89 14.99
N PHE A 19 -19.19 -6.00 14.29
CA PHE A 19 -18.23 -6.04 13.19
C PHE A 19 -18.82 -5.30 12.00
N VAL A 20 -18.33 -4.09 11.75
CA VAL A 20 -18.60 -3.40 10.50
C VAL A 20 -17.53 -3.84 9.50
N GLU A 21 -17.87 -4.79 8.62
CA GLU A 21 -17.02 -5.13 7.50
C GLU A 21 -16.95 -3.92 6.55
N LYS A 22 -15.72 -3.51 6.21
CA LYS A 22 -15.52 -2.55 5.13
C LYS A 22 -15.90 -3.23 3.80
N PRO A 23 -16.86 -2.71 3.04
CA PRO A 23 -17.15 -3.27 1.73
C PRO A 23 -15.95 -3.07 0.80
N ARG A 24 -15.58 -4.10 0.05
CA ARG A 24 -14.62 -3.99 -1.04
C ARG A 24 -15.32 -3.65 -2.33
N ILE A 25 -14.79 -2.68 -3.06
CA ILE A 25 -15.29 -2.31 -4.38
C ILE A 25 -14.56 -3.15 -5.42
N SER A 26 -15.31 -3.89 -6.21
CA SER A 26 -14.72 -4.72 -7.27
C SER A 26 -14.27 -3.87 -8.45
N ILE A 27 -13.01 -4.03 -8.84
CA ILE A 27 -12.45 -3.39 -10.04
C ILE A 27 -13.10 -4.02 -11.28
N THR A 28 -13.73 -3.21 -12.14
CA THR A 28 -14.31 -3.68 -13.39
C THR A 28 -13.25 -4.14 -14.38
N GLY A 29 -13.62 -5.00 -15.35
CA GLY A 29 -12.68 -5.47 -16.37
C GLY A 29 -12.08 -4.34 -17.20
N ALA A 30 -12.86 -3.31 -17.52
CA ALA A 30 -12.40 -2.15 -18.26
C ALA A 30 -11.38 -1.31 -17.46
N THR A 31 -11.68 -1.05 -16.19
CA THR A 31 -10.76 -0.34 -15.28
C THR A 31 -9.49 -1.15 -15.04
N ARG A 32 -9.61 -2.47 -14.83
CA ARG A 32 -8.45 -3.36 -14.71
C ARG A 32 -7.53 -3.25 -15.91
N LYS A 33 -8.06 -3.33 -17.12
CA LYS A 33 -7.26 -3.20 -18.33
C LYS A 33 -6.53 -1.86 -18.41
N LYS A 34 -7.21 -0.77 -18.12
CA LYS A 34 -6.64 0.58 -18.08
C LYS A 34 -5.49 0.68 -17.07
N ILE A 35 -5.64 0.11 -15.87
CA ILE A 35 -4.60 0.10 -14.84
C ILE A 35 -3.38 -0.70 -15.30
N LEU A 36 -3.58 -1.91 -15.85
CA LEU A 36 -2.49 -2.75 -16.35
C LEU A 36 -1.68 -2.05 -17.44
N GLU A 37 -2.35 -1.43 -18.40
CA GLU A 37 -1.70 -0.66 -19.48
C GLU A 37 -0.95 0.56 -18.93
N LEU A 38 -1.53 1.28 -17.99
CA LEU A 38 -0.94 2.46 -17.37
C LEU A 38 0.39 2.16 -16.66
N PHE A 39 0.50 0.98 -16.04
CA PHE A 39 1.73 0.52 -15.37
C PHE A 39 2.63 -0.33 -16.26
N ASP A 40 2.33 -0.45 -17.56
CA ASP A 40 3.10 -1.22 -18.54
C ASP A 40 3.39 -2.67 -18.10
N PHE A 41 2.43 -3.30 -17.38
CA PHE A 41 2.55 -4.67 -16.88
C PHE A 41 3.83 -4.92 -16.07
N ARG A 42 4.34 -3.90 -15.36
CA ARG A 42 5.56 -3.99 -14.56
C ARG A 42 5.29 -4.10 -13.07
N ASP A 43 6.08 -4.95 -12.45
CA ASP A 43 6.10 -5.07 -10.99
C ASP A 43 6.72 -3.82 -10.36
N ALA A 44 6.02 -3.22 -9.41
CA ALA A 44 6.47 -1.98 -8.77
C ALA A 44 7.73 -2.17 -7.91
N PHE A 45 7.96 -3.39 -7.38
CA PHE A 45 9.09 -3.64 -6.49
C PHE A 45 10.40 -3.82 -7.24
N THR A 46 10.36 -4.45 -8.39
CA THR A 46 11.55 -4.78 -9.20
C THR A 46 11.66 -3.98 -10.49
N GLY A 47 10.56 -3.47 -11.02
CA GLY A 47 10.48 -2.87 -12.34
C GLY A 47 10.49 -3.89 -13.48
N ALA A 48 10.53 -5.18 -13.18
CA ALA A 48 10.50 -6.24 -14.17
C ALA A 48 9.10 -6.43 -14.77
N SER A 49 9.03 -6.90 -16.02
CA SER A 49 7.76 -7.27 -16.65
C SER A 49 7.15 -8.47 -15.93
N ILE A 50 5.84 -8.41 -15.70
CA ILE A 50 5.09 -9.50 -15.07
C ILE A 50 4.61 -10.44 -16.15
N SER A 51 5.10 -11.68 -16.16
CA SER A 51 4.72 -12.72 -17.12
C SER A 51 3.49 -13.54 -16.72
N SER A 52 3.13 -13.51 -15.43
CA SER A 52 1.94 -14.11 -14.85
C SER A 52 0.78 -13.12 -14.84
N THR A 53 -0.34 -13.47 -14.18
CA THR A 53 -1.44 -12.53 -13.96
C THR A 53 -1.01 -11.47 -12.93
N PRO A 54 -0.92 -10.18 -13.31
CA PRO A 54 -0.60 -9.12 -12.37
C PRO A 54 -1.70 -8.93 -11.33
N GLU A 55 -1.31 -8.60 -10.11
CA GLU A 55 -2.23 -8.19 -9.05
C GLU A 55 -2.21 -6.66 -8.93
N ILE A 56 -3.40 -6.07 -8.95
CA ILE A 56 -3.57 -4.64 -8.65
C ILE A 56 -3.62 -4.49 -7.15
N ASP A 57 -2.63 -3.78 -6.63
CA ASP A 57 -2.46 -3.57 -5.20
C ASP A 57 -2.74 -2.11 -4.82
N HIS A 58 -3.45 -1.90 -3.73
CA HIS A 58 -3.55 -0.58 -3.12
C HIS A 58 -2.22 -0.22 -2.45
N LYS A 59 -1.65 0.93 -2.75
CA LYS A 59 -0.41 1.39 -2.10
C LYS A 59 -0.58 1.43 -0.58
N GLU A 60 -1.67 2.02 -0.09
CA GLU A 60 -2.04 1.91 1.31
C GLU A 60 -2.61 0.51 1.59
N PRO A 61 -2.05 -0.24 2.56
CA PRO A 61 -2.53 -1.58 2.85
C PRO A 61 -3.97 -1.56 3.39
N TRP A 62 -4.75 -2.55 2.97
CA TRP A 62 -6.16 -2.68 3.36
C TRP A 62 -6.41 -2.55 4.87
N THR A 63 -5.48 -3.07 5.66
CA THR A 63 -5.54 -3.02 7.13
C THR A 63 -5.48 -1.60 7.70
N ARG A 64 -5.00 -0.63 6.92
CA ARG A 64 -4.90 0.78 7.33
C ARG A 64 -5.91 1.69 6.64
N MET A 65 -6.56 1.22 5.59
CA MET A 65 -7.59 1.99 4.89
C MET A 65 -8.87 2.05 5.73
N GLU A 66 -9.52 3.20 5.77
CA GLU A 66 -10.83 3.36 6.42
C GLU A 66 -11.97 2.87 5.51
N GLN A 67 -11.83 3.09 4.21
CA GLN A 67 -12.78 2.68 3.18
C GLN A 67 -12.06 2.35 1.88
N ASP A 68 -12.69 1.57 1.02
CA ASP A 68 -12.18 1.28 -0.31
C ASP A 68 -12.29 2.48 -1.25
N ILE A 69 -11.48 2.48 -2.30
CA ILE A 69 -11.43 3.55 -3.29
C ILE A 69 -12.32 3.14 -4.46
N ASP A 70 -13.27 4.00 -4.81
CA ASP A 70 -14.01 3.87 -6.08
C ASP A 70 -13.10 4.29 -7.23
N ASP A 71 -12.56 3.31 -7.92
CA ASP A 71 -11.59 3.48 -9.00
C ASP A 71 -12.23 3.77 -10.36
N SER A 72 -13.57 3.70 -10.46
CA SER A 72 -14.29 3.86 -11.72
C SER A 72 -14.16 5.27 -12.33
N LEU A 73 -13.94 6.27 -11.49
CA LEU A 73 -13.88 7.69 -11.86
C LEU A 73 -12.47 8.31 -11.76
N LEU A 74 -11.45 7.50 -11.41
CA LEU A 74 -10.10 8.02 -11.20
C LEU A 74 -9.41 8.41 -12.50
N SER A 75 -8.68 9.53 -12.46
CA SER A 75 -7.73 9.92 -13.50
C SER A 75 -6.50 9.02 -13.50
N PRO A 76 -5.70 8.98 -14.60
CA PRO A 76 -4.45 8.24 -14.61
C PRO A 76 -3.48 8.63 -13.48
N GLU A 77 -3.43 9.90 -13.11
CA GLU A 77 -2.60 10.42 -12.01
C GLU A 77 -3.07 9.88 -10.66
N GLU A 78 -4.38 9.90 -10.41
CA GLU A 78 -4.97 9.35 -9.19
C GLU A 78 -4.80 7.84 -9.10
N ILE A 79 -4.90 7.12 -10.22
CA ILE A 79 -4.59 5.68 -10.26
C ILE A 79 -3.15 5.43 -9.83
N LYS A 80 -2.19 6.20 -10.34
CA LYS A 80 -0.78 6.09 -9.95
C LYS A 80 -0.52 6.46 -8.49
N GLU A 81 -1.32 7.33 -7.93
CA GLU A 81 -1.24 7.72 -6.52
C GLU A 81 -1.71 6.60 -5.61
N HIS A 82 -2.76 5.88 -5.96
CA HIS A 82 -3.41 4.92 -5.09
C HIS A 82 -3.04 3.46 -5.32
N PHE A 83 -2.62 3.11 -6.54
CA PHE A 83 -2.40 1.73 -6.95
C PHE A 83 -0.98 1.48 -7.43
N GLN A 84 -0.61 0.22 -7.43
CA GLN A 84 0.59 -0.31 -8.08
C GLN A 84 0.31 -1.73 -8.58
N LEU A 85 1.14 -2.22 -9.50
CA LEU A 85 1.08 -3.62 -9.91
C LEU A 85 2.15 -4.42 -9.19
N LEU A 86 1.78 -5.61 -8.76
CA LEU A 86 2.67 -6.57 -8.14
C LEU A 86 2.48 -7.96 -8.74
N THR A 87 3.53 -8.77 -8.65
CA THR A 87 3.36 -10.22 -8.74
C THR A 87 2.60 -10.71 -7.52
N ARG A 88 2.00 -11.90 -7.61
CA ARG A 88 1.34 -12.52 -6.46
C ARG A 88 2.29 -12.70 -5.27
N GLU A 89 3.53 -13.10 -5.53
CA GLU A 89 4.56 -13.30 -4.51
C GLU A 89 4.88 -11.99 -3.79
N HIS A 90 5.06 -10.91 -4.52
CA HIS A 90 5.33 -9.60 -3.95
C HIS A 90 4.13 -9.02 -3.19
N ASN A 91 2.93 -9.26 -3.68
CA ASN A 91 1.72 -8.87 -2.96
C ASN A 91 1.59 -9.60 -1.61
N LEU A 92 1.89 -10.90 -1.56
CA LEU A 92 1.93 -11.68 -0.31
C LEU A 92 3.03 -11.20 0.64
N LEU A 93 4.22 -10.86 0.13
CA LEU A 93 5.29 -10.29 0.95
C LEU A 93 4.88 -8.96 1.57
N LYS A 94 4.26 -8.08 0.77
CA LYS A 94 3.73 -6.81 1.25
C LYS A 94 2.69 -7.02 2.36
N ASP A 95 1.75 -7.90 2.13
CA ASP A 95 0.67 -8.18 3.09
C ASP A 95 1.25 -8.60 4.45
N ARG A 96 2.24 -9.48 4.46
CA ARG A 96 2.93 -9.91 5.69
C ARG A 96 3.70 -8.77 6.34
N ALA A 97 4.44 -7.99 5.57
CA ALA A 97 5.23 -6.86 6.08
C ALA A 97 4.33 -5.78 6.67
N CYS A 98 3.25 -5.42 5.97
CA CYS A 98 2.27 -4.45 6.42
C CYS A 98 1.47 -4.94 7.63
N GLY A 99 1.18 -6.25 7.71
CA GLY A 99 0.56 -6.87 8.88
C GLY A 99 1.41 -6.69 10.14
N LYS A 100 2.70 -6.99 10.07
CA LYS A 100 3.66 -6.77 11.16
C LYS A 100 3.74 -5.29 11.57
N CYS A 101 3.79 -4.39 10.59
CA CYS A 101 3.79 -2.95 10.84
C CYS A 101 2.49 -2.50 11.53
N LYS A 102 1.33 -3.07 11.15
CA LYS A 102 0.06 -2.76 11.79
C LYS A 102 0.03 -3.14 13.26
N GLU A 103 0.60 -4.28 13.62
CA GLU A 103 0.65 -4.78 14.98
C GLU A 103 1.59 -3.97 15.89
N SER A 104 2.78 -3.61 15.37
CA SER A 104 3.86 -3.00 16.17
C SER A 104 4.01 -1.48 15.98
N ASN A 105 3.44 -0.90 14.92
CA ASN A 105 3.74 0.45 14.42
C ASN A 105 5.23 0.68 14.09
N ILE A 106 5.97 -0.41 13.87
CA ILE A 106 7.35 -0.37 13.37
C ILE A 106 7.31 -0.81 11.90
N ARG A 107 7.79 0.06 11.02
CA ARG A 107 7.83 -0.21 9.59
C ARG A 107 8.83 -1.32 9.29
N THR A 108 8.36 -2.37 8.63
CA THR A 108 9.24 -3.45 8.16
C THR A 108 10.15 -2.93 7.05
N PRO A 109 11.48 -3.14 7.12
CA PRO A 109 12.38 -2.77 6.04
C PRO A 109 11.95 -3.38 4.70
N PHE A 110 11.90 -2.55 3.66
CA PHE A 110 11.52 -3.02 2.34
C PHE A 110 12.63 -3.88 1.74
N LEU A 111 12.29 -5.13 1.42
CA LEU A 111 13.24 -6.13 0.91
C LEU A 111 14.51 -6.26 1.78
N GLY A 112 14.37 -6.07 3.09
CA GLY A 112 15.48 -6.15 4.05
C GLY A 112 16.34 -4.91 4.15
N ILE A 113 16.06 -3.84 3.41
CA ILE A 113 16.84 -2.60 3.41
C ILE A 113 16.16 -1.55 4.30
N PRO A 114 16.81 -1.11 5.40
CA PRO A 114 16.24 -0.15 6.34
C PRO A 114 16.40 1.30 5.83
N PHE A 115 15.70 1.59 4.74
CA PHE A 115 15.64 2.92 4.13
C PHE A 115 14.17 3.33 3.94
N TRP A 116 13.87 4.58 4.28
CA TRP A 116 12.58 5.23 4.09
C TRP A 116 12.83 6.58 3.42
N TYR A 117 12.12 6.86 2.33
CA TYR A 117 12.31 8.14 1.62
C TYR A 117 11.57 9.31 2.28
N GLU A 118 10.63 9.02 3.19
CA GLU A 118 10.01 9.98 4.10
C GLU A 118 9.83 9.33 5.48
N GLY A 119 10.13 10.09 6.54
CA GLY A 119 10.02 9.59 7.91
C GLY A 119 11.15 8.63 8.28
N ASP A 120 10.86 7.75 9.21
CA ASP A 120 11.80 6.77 9.75
C ASP A 120 11.14 5.39 9.93
N SER A 121 11.74 4.53 10.74
CA SER A 121 11.24 3.19 11.02
C SER A 121 9.90 3.14 11.77
N THR A 122 9.42 4.26 12.28
CA THR A 122 8.17 4.32 13.05
C THR A 122 7.00 4.77 12.17
N TYR A 123 5.91 4.02 12.21
CA TYR A 123 4.66 4.45 11.56
C TYR A 123 4.01 5.59 12.36
N CYS A 124 3.82 6.73 11.72
CA CYS A 124 3.24 7.95 12.31
C CYS A 124 1.98 8.43 11.58
N GLY A 125 1.07 7.54 11.28
CA GLY A 125 -0.22 7.89 10.66
C GLY A 125 -0.22 7.91 9.13
N THR A 126 0.91 7.63 8.48
CA THR A 126 1.03 7.54 7.03
C THR A 126 1.99 6.42 6.61
N CYS A 127 1.69 5.76 5.50
CA CYS A 127 2.58 4.77 4.89
C CYS A 127 3.59 5.40 3.93
N ARG A 128 3.49 6.69 3.64
CA ARG A 128 4.42 7.39 2.75
C ARG A 128 5.86 7.27 3.28
N GLY A 129 6.79 7.09 2.37
CA GLY A 129 8.19 6.86 2.72
C GLY A 129 8.60 5.39 2.75
N CYS A 130 7.63 4.48 2.85
CA CYS A 130 7.88 3.05 2.90
C CYS A 130 7.89 2.43 1.49
N GLY A 131 8.85 1.54 1.21
CA GLY A 131 8.95 0.84 -0.08
C GLY A 131 7.77 -0.11 -0.34
N TRP A 132 7.17 -0.66 0.70
CA TRP A 132 5.95 -1.47 0.56
C TRP A 132 4.75 -0.66 0.09
N TYR A 133 4.71 0.63 0.43
CA TYR A 133 3.70 1.58 -0.03
C TYR A 133 3.95 2.00 -1.49
N ASP A 134 5.16 2.42 -1.82
CA ASP A 134 5.52 2.86 -3.17
C ASP A 134 6.94 2.38 -3.53
N GLY A 135 7.00 1.20 -4.12
CA GLY A 135 8.27 0.56 -4.51
C GLY A 135 9.01 1.30 -5.62
N VAL A 136 8.29 1.95 -6.52
CA VAL A 136 8.90 2.74 -7.60
C VAL A 136 9.63 3.95 -7.02
N LYS A 137 8.92 4.77 -6.26
CA LYS A 137 9.51 5.97 -5.64
C LYS A 137 10.63 5.61 -4.67
N TRP A 138 10.47 4.55 -3.91
CA TRP A 138 11.50 4.09 -2.98
C TRP A 138 12.81 3.75 -3.71
N ARG A 139 12.75 3.05 -4.84
CA ARG A 139 13.94 2.72 -5.65
C ARG A 139 14.58 3.97 -6.25
N GLU A 140 13.76 4.90 -6.74
CA GLU A 140 14.24 6.18 -7.28
C GLU A 140 14.98 6.99 -6.22
N GLU A 141 14.41 7.11 -5.03
CA GLU A 141 15.04 7.86 -3.93
C GLU A 141 16.28 7.15 -3.38
N LEU A 142 16.24 5.82 -3.21
CA LEU A 142 17.39 5.06 -2.79
C LEU A 142 18.57 5.22 -3.78
N SER A 143 18.29 5.18 -5.07
CA SER A 143 19.34 5.31 -6.10
C SER A 143 20.10 6.63 -6.05
N LYS A 144 19.50 7.69 -5.50
CA LYS A 144 20.17 8.98 -5.29
C LYS A 144 21.21 8.95 -4.14
N HIS A 145 21.10 7.98 -3.25
CA HIS A 145 22.01 7.81 -2.12
C HIS A 145 23.10 6.78 -2.38
N ILE A 146 22.97 5.97 -3.41
CA ILE A 146 23.96 4.99 -3.84
C ILE A 146 24.80 5.64 -4.94
N LYS A 147 26.03 5.96 -4.59
CA LYS A 147 27.01 6.49 -5.56
C LYS A 147 28.03 5.41 -5.90
#